data_daa2a01f346628193395785c6c882b9e
#
_entry.id   daa2a01f346628193395785c6c882b9e
#
_cell.length_a   1.000
_cell.length_b   1.000
_cell.length_c   1.000
_cell.angle_alpha   90.00
_cell.angle_beta   90.00
_cell.angle_gamma   90.00
#
_symmetry.space_group_name_H-M   'P 1'
#
loop_
_entity.id
_entity.type
_entity.pdbx_description
1 polymer ?
#
loop_
_entity_poly.entity_id
_entity_poly.type
_entity_poly.pdbx_seq_one_letter_code
_entity_poly.pdbx_strand_id
1 'polypeptide(L)'
;MSDDQRRRDARDVLVRIIVPRSDEERERVIEATNSQTVVPLASLRAMAPIHRRIETFLELHELYYDRKKNYQKNRGKPRDSTIPVGYLSQAVMAILLRRPNDSRARPSNLLKEDADYDEIFNSEYPLDLYRVCIRVIKGTEAYLKSVSDPIVQSNKNNVKWHLAMFATCVKLQTSRLRAHHIAELAVSDLTIDHFDLCFSHVWQVFSDLTTELGTPDRVGKSNEFVTRLLSRIRDIQAGGITL
;
A
#
# COMPACT_ATOMS: atom_id res chain seq x y z
N MET A 1 21.80 4.68 -50.95
CA MET A 1 21.26 3.73 -49.95
C MET A 1 22.35 2.70 -49.71
N SER A 2 22.78 2.54 -48.44
CA SER A 2 23.81 1.56 -48.08
C SER A 2 23.24 0.14 -48.16
N ASP A 3 24.10 -0.85 -48.40
CA ASP A 3 23.76 -2.28 -48.48
C ASP A 3 23.08 -2.80 -47.18
N ASP A 4 23.39 -2.14 -46.08
CA ASP A 4 22.80 -2.41 -44.75
C ASP A 4 21.35 -1.92 -44.64
N GLN A 5 20.95 -0.87 -45.33
CA GLN A 5 19.59 -0.37 -45.42
C GLN A 5 18.69 -1.30 -46.25
N ARG A 6 19.21 -1.86 -47.36
CA ARG A 6 18.49 -2.86 -48.16
C ARG A 6 18.27 -4.18 -47.42
N ARG A 7 19.23 -4.59 -46.56
CA ARG A 7 19.07 -5.80 -45.72
C ARG A 7 18.03 -5.63 -44.58
N ARG A 8 17.80 -4.40 -44.11
CA ARG A 8 16.75 -4.12 -43.12
C ARG A 8 15.36 -4.14 -43.75
N ASP A 9 15.22 -3.66 -44.97
CA ASP A 9 13.94 -3.59 -45.70
C ASP A 9 13.43 -4.97 -46.18
N ALA A 10 14.28 -6.01 -46.16
CA ALA A 10 13.95 -7.38 -46.60
C ALA A 10 13.65 -8.33 -45.41
N ARG A 11 13.41 -7.80 -44.20
CA ARG A 11 13.06 -8.61 -43.03
C ARG A 11 11.54 -8.68 -42.88
N ASP A 12 10.98 -9.83 -43.20
CA ASP A 12 9.58 -10.13 -42.92
C ASP A 12 9.43 -10.52 -41.42
N VAL A 13 8.42 -9.98 -40.78
CA VAL A 13 8.02 -10.33 -39.42
C VAL A 13 6.65 -10.98 -39.50
N LEU A 14 6.54 -12.20 -39.00
CA LEU A 14 5.24 -12.85 -38.83
C LEU A 14 4.45 -12.14 -37.73
N VAL A 15 3.35 -11.50 -38.12
CA VAL A 15 2.43 -10.83 -37.19
C VAL A 15 1.13 -11.61 -37.11
N ARG A 16 0.75 -11.99 -35.90
CA ARG A 16 -0.57 -12.56 -35.62
C ARG A 16 -1.42 -11.49 -34.97
N ILE A 17 -2.50 -11.07 -35.60
CA ILE A 17 -3.47 -10.12 -35.07
C ILE A 17 -4.62 -10.91 -34.49
N ILE A 18 -4.89 -10.71 -33.19
CA ILE A 18 -6.02 -11.30 -32.49
C ILE A 18 -6.94 -10.15 -32.06
N VAL A 19 -8.19 -10.19 -32.51
CA VAL A 19 -9.23 -9.20 -32.19
C VAL A 19 -10.18 -9.83 -31.17
N PRO A 20 -10.07 -9.49 -29.89
CA PRO A 20 -10.97 -10.00 -28.87
C PRO A 20 -12.34 -9.33 -28.99
N ARG A 21 -13.41 -10.06 -28.62
CA ARG A 21 -14.79 -9.57 -28.66
C ARG A 21 -15.20 -8.91 -27.35
N SER A 22 -14.46 -9.15 -26.26
CA SER A 22 -14.69 -8.56 -24.94
C SER A 22 -13.36 -8.32 -24.22
N ASP A 23 -13.39 -7.52 -23.14
CA ASP A 23 -12.19 -7.30 -22.31
C ASP A 23 -11.75 -8.57 -21.59
N GLU A 24 -12.69 -9.46 -21.20
CA GLU A 24 -12.36 -10.75 -20.58
C GLU A 24 -11.68 -11.69 -21.58
N GLU A 25 -12.11 -11.66 -22.86
CA GLU A 25 -11.48 -12.46 -23.91
C GLU A 25 -10.07 -11.91 -24.22
N ARG A 26 -9.92 -10.60 -24.24
CA ARG A 26 -8.62 -9.95 -24.38
C ARG A 26 -7.63 -10.36 -23.29
N GLU A 27 -8.08 -10.41 -22.05
CA GLU A 27 -7.23 -10.82 -20.92
C GLU A 27 -6.83 -12.28 -21.01
N ARG A 28 -7.77 -13.17 -21.35
CA ARG A 28 -7.47 -14.59 -21.57
C ARG A 28 -6.44 -14.79 -22.70
N VAL A 29 -6.53 -14.02 -23.78
CA VAL A 29 -5.57 -14.07 -24.87
C VAL A 29 -4.20 -13.57 -24.42
N ILE A 30 -4.12 -12.47 -23.67
CA ILE A 30 -2.87 -11.95 -23.10
C ILE A 30 -2.26 -12.98 -22.16
N GLU A 31 -3.05 -13.60 -21.30
CA GLU A 31 -2.61 -14.64 -20.38
C GLU A 31 -2.06 -15.86 -21.12
N ALA A 32 -2.79 -16.36 -22.12
CA ALA A 32 -2.40 -17.52 -22.90
C ALA A 32 -1.17 -17.26 -23.79
N THR A 33 -1.03 -16.07 -24.37
CA THR A 33 0.14 -15.73 -25.21
C THR A 33 1.39 -15.42 -24.41
N ASN A 34 1.24 -14.93 -23.18
CA ASN A 34 2.35 -14.66 -22.27
C ASN A 34 2.75 -15.88 -21.40
N SER A 35 2.03 -17.00 -21.50
CA SER A 35 2.36 -18.23 -20.76
C SER A 35 3.74 -18.81 -21.10
N GLN A 36 4.33 -18.41 -22.22
CA GLN A 36 5.68 -18.80 -22.61
C GLN A 36 6.77 -17.88 -21.98
N THR A 37 6.40 -16.70 -21.51
CA THR A 37 7.29 -15.84 -20.72
C THR A 37 6.81 -15.90 -19.29
N VAL A 38 7.69 -16.14 -18.33
CA VAL A 38 7.34 -16.13 -16.90
C VAL A 38 6.80 -14.74 -16.55
N VAL A 39 5.48 -14.57 -16.71
CA VAL A 39 4.82 -13.33 -16.28
C VAL A 39 4.81 -13.36 -14.74
N PRO A 40 5.39 -12.35 -14.07
CA PRO A 40 5.37 -12.31 -12.62
C PRO A 40 3.91 -12.42 -12.13
N LEU A 41 3.64 -13.30 -11.17
CA LEU A 41 2.31 -13.52 -10.59
C LEU A 41 1.63 -12.21 -10.18
N ALA A 42 2.39 -11.25 -9.67
CA ALA A 42 1.91 -9.91 -9.36
C ALA A 42 1.33 -9.14 -10.57
N SER A 43 1.84 -9.40 -11.79
CA SER A 43 1.32 -8.79 -13.02
C SER A 43 0.01 -9.44 -13.48
N LEU A 44 -0.12 -10.75 -13.29
CA LEU A 44 -1.38 -11.47 -13.56
C LEU A 44 -2.47 -11.03 -12.59
N ARG A 45 -2.15 -10.92 -11.30
CA ARG A 45 -3.08 -10.42 -10.26
C ARG A 45 -3.55 -9.00 -10.52
N ALA A 46 -2.69 -8.14 -11.05
CA ALA A 46 -3.07 -6.77 -11.41
C ALA A 46 -4.20 -6.70 -12.47
N MET A 47 -4.52 -7.80 -13.15
CA MET A 47 -5.64 -7.89 -14.12
C MET A 47 -6.95 -8.39 -13.48
N ALA A 48 -6.92 -8.84 -12.23
CA ALA A 48 -8.12 -9.33 -11.54
C ALA A 48 -9.23 -8.26 -11.46
N PRO A 49 -10.52 -8.66 -11.51
CA PRO A 49 -11.66 -7.73 -11.53
C PRO A 49 -11.67 -6.71 -10.38
N ILE A 50 -11.21 -7.11 -9.19
CA ILE A 50 -11.13 -6.23 -8.03
C ILE A 50 -10.24 -5.01 -8.30
N HIS A 51 -9.13 -5.16 -9.01
CA HIS A 51 -8.25 -4.03 -9.32
C HIS A 51 -8.87 -3.03 -10.29
N ARG A 52 -9.72 -3.48 -11.22
CA ARG A 52 -10.48 -2.58 -12.09
C ARG A 52 -11.51 -1.78 -11.29
N ARG A 53 -12.23 -2.45 -10.39
CA ARG A 53 -13.19 -1.77 -9.51
C ARG A 53 -12.50 -0.70 -8.66
N ILE A 54 -11.35 -1.03 -8.06
CA ILE A 54 -10.53 -0.08 -7.29
C ILE A 54 -10.05 1.08 -8.18
N GLU A 55 -9.55 0.80 -9.39
CA GLU A 55 -9.06 1.82 -10.33
C GLU A 55 -10.17 2.83 -10.66
N THR A 56 -11.33 2.34 -11.12
CA THR A 56 -12.48 3.19 -11.46
C THR A 56 -12.95 4.01 -10.25
N PHE A 57 -13.03 3.39 -9.08
CA PHE A 57 -13.46 4.07 -7.87
C PHE A 57 -12.45 5.15 -7.43
N LEU A 58 -11.16 4.86 -7.43
CA LEU A 58 -10.14 5.81 -7.01
C LEU A 58 -10.02 6.99 -7.99
N GLU A 59 -10.24 6.78 -9.29
CA GLU A 59 -10.22 7.84 -10.30
C GLU A 59 -11.31 8.89 -10.05
N LEU A 60 -12.50 8.49 -9.56
CA LEU A 60 -13.56 9.40 -9.12
C LEU A 60 -13.14 10.29 -7.94
N HIS A 61 -12.09 9.91 -7.22
CA HIS A 61 -11.53 10.63 -6.07
C HIS A 61 -10.17 11.26 -6.37
N GLU A 62 -9.84 11.45 -7.65
CA GLU A 62 -8.57 12.05 -8.12
C GLU A 62 -7.31 11.27 -7.68
N LEU A 63 -7.46 9.97 -7.44
CA LEU A 63 -6.38 9.03 -7.15
C LEU A 63 -6.22 8.07 -8.32
N TYR A 64 -5.02 8.00 -8.89
CA TYR A 64 -4.75 7.24 -10.10
C TYR A 64 -4.04 5.94 -9.78
N TYR A 65 -4.78 4.84 -9.79
CA TYR A 65 -4.25 3.52 -9.42
C TYR A 65 -3.37 2.95 -10.53
N ASP A 66 -2.09 2.71 -10.22
CA ASP A 66 -1.10 2.23 -11.19
C ASP A 66 -0.97 0.71 -11.11
N ARG A 67 -1.89 -0.01 -11.76
CA ARG A 67 -1.89 -1.48 -11.85
C ARG A 67 -0.72 -2.00 -12.65
N LYS A 68 -0.34 -1.27 -13.70
CA LYS A 68 0.79 -1.59 -14.58
C LYS A 68 1.87 -0.55 -14.33
N LYS A 69 3.07 -0.99 -14.05
CA LYS A 69 4.22 -0.12 -13.75
C LYS A 69 4.33 1.05 -14.72
N ASN A 70 4.30 2.27 -14.21
CA ASN A 70 4.41 3.53 -14.94
C ASN A 70 3.23 3.85 -15.90
N TYR A 71 2.12 3.10 -15.90
CA TYR A 71 1.00 3.36 -16.79
C TYR A 71 0.41 4.76 -16.59
N GLN A 72 0.11 5.12 -15.35
CA GLN A 72 -0.46 6.42 -15.03
C GLN A 72 0.56 7.56 -15.24
N LYS A 73 1.83 7.31 -14.94
CA LYS A 73 2.93 8.25 -15.24
C LYS A 73 3.00 8.56 -16.74
N ASN A 74 2.91 7.55 -17.60
CA ASN A 74 2.96 7.72 -19.04
C ASN A 74 1.73 8.45 -19.59
N ARG A 75 0.63 8.50 -18.85
CA ARG A 75 -0.57 9.29 -19.15
C ARG A 75 -0.51 10.70 -18.57
N GLY A 76 0.63 11.12 -18.02
CA GLY A 76 0.82 12.46 -17.47
C GLY A 76 0.10 12.72 -16.14
N LYS A 77 -0.33 11.65 -15.43
CA LYS A 77 -0.99 11.83 -14.12
C LYS A 77 0.02 12.28 -13.06
N PRO A 78 -0.41 13.15 -12.10
CA PRO A 78 0.48 13.66 -11.06
C PRO A 78 1.05 12.52 -10.21
N ARG A 79 2.35 12.59 -9.90
CA ARG A 79 3.05 11.57 -9.10
C ARG A 79 2.44 11.40 -7.72
N ASP A 80 2.06 12.52 -7.10
CA ASP A 80 1.53 12.50 -5.73
C ASP A 80 0.13 11.89 -5.65
N SER A 81 -0.62 11.88 -6.75
CA SER A 81 -1.93 11.23 -6.85
C SER A 81 -1.86 9.83 -7.47
N THR A 82 -0.68 9.40 -7.94
CA THR A 82 -0.49 8.06 -8.52
C THR A 82 -0.19 7.04 -7.42
N ILE A 83 -0.98 5.97 -7.39
CA ILE A 83 -0.95 4.96 -6.33
C ILE A 83 -0.53 3.61 -6.93
N PRO A 84 0.74 3.18 -6.75
CA PRO A 84 1.17 1.85 -7.16
C PRO A 84 0.45 0.75 -6.40
N VAL A 85 0.17 -0.38 -7.05
CA VAL A 85 -0.47 -1.53 -6.42
C VAL A 85 0.25 -1.99 -5.15
N GLY A 86 1.57 -2.00 -5.14
CA GLY A 86 2.37 -2.35 -3.96
C GLY A 86 2.20 -1.38 -2.79
N TYR A 87 2.06 -0.08 -3.08
CA TYR A 87 1.81 0.93 -2.04
C TYR A 87 0.42 0.75 -1.41
N LEU A 88 -0.61 0.48 -2.23
CA LEU A 88 -1.95 0.18 -1.73
C LEU A 88 -1.95 -1.10 -0.88
N SER A 89 -1.28 -2.15 -1.34
CA SER A 89 -1.16 -3.41 -0.58
C SER A 89 -0.53 -3.18 0.79
N GLN A 90 0.57 -2.42 0.85
CA GLN A 90 1.23 -2.08 2.11
C GLN A 90 0.30 -1.27 3.03
N ALA A 91 -0.48 -0.34 2.50
CA ALA A 91 -1.41 0.48 3.28
C ALA A 91 -2.51 -0.38 3.92
N VAL A 92 -3.13 -1.28 3.15
CA VAL A 92 -4.17 -2.19 3.67
C VAL A 92 -3.58 -3.20 4.66
N MET A 93 -2.43 -3.79 4.35
CA MET A 93 -1.71 -4.70 5.25
C MET A 93 -1.41 -4.05 6.60
N ALA A 94 -0.87 -2.83 6.57
CA ALA A 94 -0.50 -2.11 7.79
C ALA A 94 -1.73 -1.75 8.63
N ILE A 95 -2.77 -1.21 8.01
CA ILE A 95 -3.92 -0.63 8.71
C ILE A 95 -4.95 -1.71 9.04
N LEU A 96 -5.58 -2.31 8.02
CA LEU A 96 -6.66 -3.29 8.23
C LEU A 96 -6.16 -4.57 8.90
N LEU A 97 -5.08 -5.16 8.38
CA LEU A 97 -4.56 -6.42 8.89
C LEU A 97 -3.66 -6.24 10.10
N ARG A 98 -3.34 -4.98 10.47
CA ARG A 98 -2.48 -4.62 11.62
C ARG A 98 -1.11 -5.30 11.58
N ARG A 99 -0.55 -5.41 10.37
CA ARG A 99 0.76 -6.00 10.11
C ARG A 99 1.72 -4.96 9.48
N PRO A 100 1.98 -3.83 10.18
CA PRO A 100 2.86 -2.76 9.67
C PRO A 100 4.31 -3.21 9.50
N ASN A 101 4.77 -4.16 10.32
CA ASN A 101 6.06 -4.81 10.22
C ASN A 101 6.23 -5.56 8.88
N ASP A 102 5.22 -6.30 8.42
CA ASP A 102 5.24 -7.00 7.14
C ASP A 102 5.21 -6.00 5.98
N SER A 103 4.40 -4.94 6.07
CA SER A 103 4.39 -3.83 5.12
C SER A 103 5.78 -3.21 4.97
N ARG A 104 6.57 -3.12 6.05
CA ARG A 104 7.93 -2.61 6.05
C ARG A 104 8.95 -3.64 5.56
N ALA A 105 8.83 -4.91 5.99
CA ALA A 105 9.83 -5.95 5.78
C ALA A 105 9.74 -6.61 4.40
N ARG A 106 8.52 -6.85 3.89
CA ARG A 106 8.28 -7.71 2.72
C ARG A 106 7.33 -7.10 1.68
N PRO A 107 7.51 -5.85 1.25
CA PRO A 107 6.54 -5.19 0.36
C PRO A 107 6.35 -5.90 -0.98
N SER A 108 7.39 -6.57 -1.50
CA SER A 108 7.32 -7.29 -2.78
C SER A 108 6.64 -8.65 -2.68
N ASN A 109 6.47 -9.22 -1.49
CA ASN A 109 5.84 -10.52 -1.27
C ASN A 109 4.33 -10.43 -1.08
N LEU A 110 3.80 -9.28 -0.66
CA LEU A 110 2.37 -9.07 -0.41
C LEU A 110 1.47 -9.37 -1.62
N LEU A 111 2.03 -9.34 -2.81
CA LEU A 111 1.34 -9.66 -4.06
C LEU A 111 1.67 -11.06 -4.59
N LYS A 112 2.53 -11.82 -3.92
CA LYS A 112 2.98 -13.14 -4.37
C LYS A 112 2.28 -14.27 -3.63
N GLU A 113 2.05 -14.11 -2.34
CA GLU A 113 1.41 -15.10 -1.49
C GLU A 113 -0.12 -14.99 -1.62
N ASP A 114 -0.80 -16.09 -1.93
CA ASP A 114 -2.25 -16.12 -2.17
C ASP A 114 -3.03 -15.64 -0.95
N ALA A 115 -2.67 -16.10 0.24
CA ALA A 115 -3.35 -15.73 1.48
C ALA A 115 -3.31 -14.24 1.76
N ASP A 116 -2.13 -13.61 1.65
CA ASP A 116 -1.97 -12.16 1.86
C ASP A 116 -2.74 -11.37 0.79
N TYR A 117 -2.69 -11.83 -0.48
CA TYR A 117 -3.40 -11.17 -1.56
C TYR A 117 -4.91 -11.16 -1.35
N ASP A 118 -5.50 -12.31 -1.01
CA ASP A 118 -6.94 -12.46 -0.81
C ASP A 118 -7.44 -11.69 0.43
N GLU A 119 -6.60 -11.56 1.46
CA GLU A 119 -6.90 -10.71 2.62
C GLU A 119 -6.83 -9.23 2.30
N ILE A 120 -5.94 -8.79 1.40
CA ILE A 120 -5.79 -7.38 1.02
C ILE A 120 -6.85 -6.97 0.00
N PHE A 121 -7.11 -7.81 -1.02
CA PHE A 121 -7.98 -7.50 -2.16
C PHE A 121 -9.27 -8.32 -2.16
N ASN A 122 -9.92 -8.41 -1.02
CA ASN A 122 -11.19 -9.11 -0.89
C ASN A 122 -12.30 -8.33 -1.62
N SER A 123 -13.06 -9.05 -2.48
CA SER A 123 -14.16 -8.47 -3.27
C SER A 123 -15.33 -7.94 -2.43
N GLU A 124 -15.47 -8.43 -1.20
CA GLU A 124 -16.52 -8.04 -0.25
C GLU A 124 -16.19 -6.73 0.49
N TYR A 125 -14.97 -6.23 0.38
CA TYR A 125 -14.62 -4.99 1.04
C TYR A 125 -15.25 -3.77 0.35
N PRO A 126 -15.73 -2.79 1.13
CA PRO A 126 -16.15 -1.51 0.58
C PRO A 126 -14.96 -0.81 -0.07
N LEU A 127 -15.15 -0.24 -1.26
CA LEU A 127 -14.06 0.39 -2.01
C LEU A 127 -13.47 1.61 -1.29
N ASP A 128 -14.27 2.28 -0.45
CA ASP A 128 -13.80 3.36 0.42
C ASP A 128 -12.68 2.94 1.37
N LEU A 129 -12.62 1.66 1.78
CA LEU A 129 -11.48 1.12 2.54
C LEU A 129 -10.16 1.48 1.89
N TYR A 130 -10.03 1.23 0.59
CA TYR A 130 -8.79 1.47 -0.15
C TYR A 130 -8.44 2.95 -0.21
N ARG A 131 -9.44 3.80 -0.47
CA ARG A 131 -9.28 5.25 -0.48
C ARG A 131 -8.83 5.77 0.89
N VAL A 132 -9.48 5.34 1.95
CA VAL A 132 -9.15 5.76 3.32
C VAL A 132 -7.75 5.31 3.70
N CYS A 133 -7.38 4.04 3.48
CA CYS A 133 -6.02 3.57 3.75
C CYS A 133 -4.95 4.41 3.04
N ILE A 134 -5.15 4.75 1.75
CA ILE A 134 -4.24 5.64 1.01
C ILE A 134 -4.14 7.01 1.69
N ARG A 135 -5.28 7.62 2.02
CA ARG A 135 -5.31 8.96 2.62
C ARG A 135 -4.65 8.98 4.01
N VAL A 136 -4.88 7.96 4.82
CA VAL A 136 -4.21 7.81 6.13
C VAL A 136 -2.69 7.75 5.98
N ILE A 137 -2.18 6.90 5.08
CA ILE A 137 -0.72 6.80 4.87
C ILE A 137 -0.15 8.11 4.33
N LYS A 138 -0.84 8.77 3.39
CA LYS A 138 -0.39 10.07 2.87
C LYS A 138 -0.38 11.15 3.97
N GLY A 139 -1.39 11.18 4.83
CA GLY A 139 -1.42 12.06 6.01
C GLY A 139 -0.26 11.77 6.96
N THR A 140 0.00 10.50 7.24
CA THR A 140 1.15 10.06 8.05
C THR A 140 2.48 10.49 7.43
N GLU A 141 2.65 10.35 6.12
CA GLU A 141 3.86 10.78 5.41
C GLU A 141 4.04 12.30 5.45
N ALA A 142 2.96 13.05 5.28
CA ALA A 142 2.97 14.50 5.37
C ALA A 142 3.35 14.97 6.78
N TYR A 143 2.76 14.37 7.83
CA TYR A 143 3.11 14.62 9.22
C TYR A 143 4.59 14.32 9.48
N LEU A 144 5.06 13.11 9.18
CA LEU A 144 6.46 12.74 9.42
C LEU A 144 7.45 13.62 8.65
N LYS A 145 7.06 14.16 7.50
CA LYS A 145 7.86 15.10 6.73
C LYS A 145 7.96 16.48 7.39
N SER A 146 6.93 16.88 8.14
CA SER A 146 6.91 18.20 8.85
C SER A 146 7.72 18.20 10.15
N VAL A 147 8.01 17.00 10.71
CA VAL A 147 8.84 16.90 11.93
C VAL A 147 10.29 17.22 11.59
N SER A 148 10.85 18.23 12.23
CA SER A 148 12.20 18.75 11.90
C SER A 148 13.34 17.97 12.56
N ASP A 149 13.05 17.05 13.51
CA ASP A 149 14.06 16.26 14.22
C ASP A 149 14.86 15.35 13.26
N PRO A 150 16.19 15.47 13.17
CA PRO A 150 17.02 14.66 12.27
C PRO A 150 16.95 13.14 12.57
N ILE A 151 16.77 12.76 13.85
CA ILE A 151 16.68 11.35 14.24
C ILE A 151 15.35 10.78 13.74
N VAL A 152 14.26 11.54 13.84
CA VAL A 152 12.96 11.16 13.26
C VAL A 152 13.07 11.07 11.75
N GLN A 153 13.69 12.04 11.09
CA GLN A 153 13.83 12.03 9.63
C GLN A 153 14.61 10.81 9.12
N SER A 154 15.66 10.38 9.82
CA SER A 154 16.43 9.19 9.47
C SER A 154 15.65 7.88 9.67
N ASN A 155 14.66 7.89 10.58
CA ASN A 155 13.88 6.71 10.97
C ASN A 155 12.42 6.70 10.48
N LYS A 156 11.96 7.74 9.78
CA LYS A 156 10.56 7.86 9.34
C LYS A 156 10.01 6.62 8.61
N ASN A 157 10.85 5.95 7.82
CA ASN A 157 10.45 4.74 7.10
C ASN A 157 10.30 3.52 8.03
N ASN A 158 10.92 3.54 9.23
CA ASN A 158 10.79 2.47 10.22
C ASN A 158 9.48 2.59 11.01
N VAL A 159 8.95 3.81 11.17
CA VAL A 159 7.76 4.08 12.01
C VAL A 159 6.49 4.38 11.21
N LYS A 160 6.59 4.76 9.93
CA LYS A 160 5.48 5.22 9.10
C LYS A 160 4.24 4.32 9.16
N TRP A 161 4.42 3.05 8.85
CA TRP A 161 3.33 2.08 8.78
C TRP A 161 2.70 1.81 10.16
N HIS A 162 3.53 1.82 11.20
CA HIS A 162 3.12 1.65 12.59
C HIS A 162 2.31 2.84 13.09
N LEU A 163 2.75 4.05 12.77
CA LEU A 163 2.02 5.27 13.11
C LEU A 163 0.65 5.33 12.41
N ALA A 164 0.59 4.97 11.14
CA ALA A 164 -0.68 4.91 10.41
C ALA A 164 -1.67 3.94 11.04
N MET A 165 -1.23 2.73 11.37
CA MET A 165 -2.04 1.74 12.09
C MET A 165 -2.49 2.28 13.46
N PHE A 166 -1.55 2.78 14.25
CA PHE A 166 -1.81 3.27 15.61
C PHE A 166 -2.82 4.42 15.60
N ALA A 167 -2.60 5.44 14.76
CA ALA A 167 -3.49 6.58 14.63
C ALA A 167 -4.91 6.20 14.20
N THR A 168 -5.04 5.21 13.29
CA THR A 168 -6.35 4.68 12.89
C THR A 168 -7.04 3.95 14.04
N CYS A 169 -6.32 3.10 14.77
CA CYS A 169 -6.87 2.38 15.91
C CYS A 169 -7.33 3.34 17.04
N VAL A 170 -6.53 4.35 17.33
CA VAL A 170 -6.86 5.37 18.36
C VAL A 170 -8.09 6.15 17.94
N LYS A 171 -8.16 6.60 16.67
CA LYS A 171 -9.31 7.38 16.17
C LYS A 171 -10.60 6.58 16.19
N LEU A 172 -10.55 5.31 15.80
CA LEU A 172 -11.71 4.41 15.80
C LEU A 172 -11.96 3.77 17.18
N GLN A 173 -11.17 4.12 18.18
CA GLN A 173 -11.27 3.60 19.54
C GLN A 173 -11.34 2.06 19.59
N THR A 174 -10.57 1.39 18.71
CA THR A 174 -10.55 -0.06 18.63
C THR A 174 -9.20 -0.61 18.23
N SER A 175 -8.77 -1.67 18.89
CA SER A 175 -7.63 -2.48 18.46
C SER A 175 -8.01 -3.56 17.45
N ARG A 176 -9.30 -3.70 17.11
CA ARG A 176 -9.84 -4.69 16.14
C ARG A 176 -10.47 -3.98 14.95
N LEU A 177 -9.63 -3.55 14.01
CA LEU A 177 -10.07 -2.88 12.81
C LEU A 177 -10.85 -3.83 11.89
N ARG A 178 -11.96 -3.33 11.31
CA ARG A 178 -12.75 -4.02 10.29
C ARG A 178 -12.88 -3.12 9.06
N ALA A 179 -13.02 -3.72 7.89
CA ALA A 179 -13.04 -3.00 6.61
C ALA A 179 -14.10 -1.89 6.55
N HIS A 180 -15.32 -2.14 7.03
CA HIS A 180 -16.40 -1.15 7.04
C HIS A 180 -16.12 0.00 8.02
N HIS A 181 -15.58 -0.25 9.21
CA HIS A 181 -15.23 0.82 10.15
C HIS A 181 -14.17 1.76 9.57
N ILE A 182 -13.17 1.20 8.88
CA ILE A 182 -12.14 2.00 8.23
C ILE A 182 -12.74 2.79 7.07
N ALA A 183 -13.61 2.16 6.26
CA ALA A 183 -14.24 2.80 5.13
C ALA A 183 -15.09 4.03 5.50
N GLU A 184 -15.68 4.02 6.69
CA GLU A 184 -16.51 5.12 7.24
C GLU A 184 -15.68 6.21 7.92
N LEU A 185 -14.37 5.99 8.13
CA LEU A 185 -13.51 6.98 8.79
C LEU A 185 -13.43 8.27 7.97
N ALA A 186 -13.85 9.37 8.57
CA ALA A 186 -13.61 10.70 8.01
C ALA A 186 -12.12 11.06 8.16
N VAL A 187 -11.39 11.04 7.05
CA VAL A 187 -9.92 11.26 7.05
C VAL A 187 -9.56 12.67 7.53
N SER A 188 -10.46 13.65 7.36
CA SER A 188 -10.33 15.01 7.92
C SER A 188 -10.16 15.03 9.44
N ASP A 189 -10.62 13.98 10.12
CA ASP A 189 -10.51 13.87 11.57
C ASP A 189 -9.13 13.43 12.03
N LEU A 190 -8.28 12.95 11.13
CA LEU A 190 -6.87 12.66 11.37
C LEU A 190 -6.06 13.95 11.15
N THR A 191 -6.21 14.87 12.09
CA THR A 191 -5.51 16.15 12.06
C THR A 191 -4.02 16.00 12.38
N ILE A 192 -3.25 17.07 12.18
CA ILE A 192 -1.83 17.13 12.58
C ILE A 192 -1.70 16.84 14.07
N ASP A 193 -2.55 17.44 14.91
CA ASP A 193 -2.53 17.24 16.35
C ASP A 193 -2.81 15.77 16.74
N HIS A 194 -3.73 15.11 16.00
CA HIS A 194 -3.98 13.70 16.22
C HIS A 194 -2.75 12.83 15.87
N PHE A 195 -2.05 13.15 14.77
CA PHE A 195 -0.82 12.44 14.43
C PHE A 195 0.30 12.73 15.43
N ASP A 196 0.44 13.95 15.92
CA ASP A 196 1.45 14.34 16.91
C ASP A 196 1.28 13.58 18.22
N LEU A 197 0.04 13.53 18.69
CA LEU A 197 -0.34 12.78 19.87
C LEU A 197 -0.02 11.28 19.72
N CYS A 198 -0.44 10.67 18.63
CA CYS A 198 -0.14 9.27 18.34
C CYS A 198 1.35 9.00 18.14
N PHE A 199 2.06 9.94 17.55
CA PHE A 199 3.48 9.82 17.27
C PHE A 199 4.31 9.74 18.55
N SER A 200 3.99 10.52 19.57
CA SER A 200 4.70 10.47 20.85
C SER A 200 4.70 9.06 21.46
N HIS A 201 3.56 8.38 21.40
CA HIS A 201 3.45 6.98 21.86
C HIS A 201 4.22 5.99 21.00
N VAL A 202 4.10 6.13 19.67
CA VAL A 202 4.78 5.24 18.72
C VAL A 202 6.29 5.42 18.82
N TRP A 203 6.75 6.67 18.93
CA TRP A 203 8.16 7.01 19.02
C TRP A 203 8.80 6.52 20.31
N GLN A 204 8.10 6.64 21.43
CA GLN A 204 8.58 6.11 22.71
C GLN A 204 8.82 4.59 22.62
N VAL A 205 7.80 3.83 22.18
CA VAL A 205 7.94 2.37 22.02
C VAL A 205 9.04 2.00 21.04
N PHE A 206 9.18 2.76 19.95
CA PHE A 206 10.26 2.57 18.97
C PHE A 206 11.65 2.78 19.57
N SER A 207 11.82 3.84 20.36
CA SER A 207 13.09 4.20 21.01
C SER A 207 13.49 3.16 22.07
N ASP A 208 12.55 2.75 22.89
CA ASP A 208 12.76 1.72 23.90
C ASP A 208 13.22 0.41 23.27
N LEU A 209 12.50 -0.04 22.23
CA LEU A 209 12.83 -1.24 21.49
C LEU A 209 14.16 -1.13 20.73
N THR A 210 14.54 0.06 20.25
CA THR A 210 15.83 0.26 19.59
C THR A 210 16.98 0.04 20.57
N THR A 211 16.81 0.46 21.82
CA THR A 211 17.77 0.19 22.89
C THR A 211 17.85 -1.31 23.20
N GLU A 212 16.73 -2.01 23.21
CA GLU A 212 16.67 -3.45 23.52
C GLU A 212 17.14 -4.34 22.37
N LEU A 213 16.74 -4.05 21.12
CA LEU A 213 16.95 -4.88 19.93
C LEU A 213 18.16 -4.45 19.07
N GLY A 214 18.74 -3.29 19.35
CA GLY A 214 20.00 -2.80 18.83
C GLY A 214 19.93 -1.98 17.56
N THR A 215 18.96 -2.16 16.64
CA THR A 215 18.90 -1.37 15.40
C THR A 215 17.49 -0.92 15.03
N PRO A 216 17.33 0.35 14.56
CA PRO A 216 16.06 0.88 14.11
C PRO A 216 15.37 0.04 13.02
N ASP A 217 16.13 -0.48 12.05
CA ASP A 217 15.59 -1.30 10.96
C ASP A 217 15.03 -2.64 11.46
N ARG A 218 15.70 -3.26 12.44
CA ARG A 218 15.22 -4.48 13.09
C ARG A 218 13.92 -4.24 13.85
N VAL A 219 13.84 -3.13 14.59
CA VAL A 219 12.61 -2.75 15.31
C VAL A 219 11.45 -2.54 14.34
N GLY A 220 11.64 -1.75 13.29
CA GLY A 220 10.59 -1.48 12.28
C GLY A 220 10.05 -2.72 11.56
N LYS A 221 10.77 -3.84 11.61
CA LYS A 221 10.39 -5.14 11.02
C LYS A 221 9.95 -6.17 12.06
N SER A 222 9.97 -5.84 13.35
CA SER A 222 9.71 -6.78 14.44
C SER A 222 8.21 -6.91 14.75
N ASN A 223 7.77 -8.12 15.12
CA ASN A 223 6.44 -8.35 15.68
C ASN A 223 6.31 -7.72 17.06
N GLU A 224 7.41 -7.60 17.82
CA GLU A 224 7.42 -7.02 19.16
C GLU A 224 6.94 -5.57 19.13
N PHE A 225 7.35 -4.78 18.12
CA PHE A 225 6.89 -3.40 17.97
C PHE A 225 5.37 -3.34 17.80
N VAL A 226 4.82 -4.19 16.96
CA VAL A 226 3.35 -4.28 16.75
C VAL A 226 2.64 -4.68 18.05
N THR A 227 3.16 -5.69 18.75
CA THR A 227 2.57 -6.21 19.99
C THR A 227 2.49 -5.12 21.07
N ARG A 228 3.58 -4.39 21.29
CA ARG A 228 3.62 -3.28 22.26
C ARG A 228 2.67 -2.14 21.87
N LEU A 229 2.60 -1.78 20.59
CA LEU A 229 1.66 -0.76 20.14
C LEU A 229 0.20 -1.20 20.34
N LEU A 230 -0.14 -2.44 20.03
CA LEU A 230 -1.50 -2.96 20.26
C LEU A 230 -1.85 -3.06 21.75
N SER A 231 -0.87 -3.34 22.63
CA SER A 231 -1.06 -3.24 24.07
C SER A 231 -1.35 -1.80 24.48
N ARG A 232 -0.53 -0.86 24.02
CA ARG A 232 -0.70 0.58 24.31
C ARG A 232 -2.08 1.10 23.90
N ILE A 233 -2.59 0.67 22.71
CA ILE A 233 -3.95 1.03 22.28
C ILE A 233 -5.00 0.51 23.27
N ARG A 234 -4.86 -0.72 23.76
CA ARG A 234 -5.80 -1.28 24.76
C ARG A 234 -5.76 -0.53 26.08
N ASP A 235 -4.58 -0.14 26.52
CA ASP A 235 -4.40 0.64 27.76
C ASP A 235 -5.05 2.03 27.65
N ILE A 236 -4.92 2.68 26.48
CA ILE A 236 -5.60 3.94 26.16
C ILE A 236 -7.13 3.75 26.22
N GLN A 237 -7.65 2.69 25.60
CA GLN A 237 -9.08 2.39 25.56
C GLN A 237 -9.66 2.06 26.95
N ALA A 238 -8.85 1.46 27.82
CA ALA A 238 -9.23 1.16 29.20
C ALA A 238 -9.15 2.39 30.14
N GLY A 239 -8.73 3.56 29.62
CA GLY A 239 -8.53 4.77 30.45
C GLY A 239 -7.28 4.72 31.33
N GLY A 240 -6.42 3.73 31.14
CA GLY A 240 -5.17 3.56 31.92
C GLY A 240 -4.05 4.51 31.46
N ILE A 241 -4.16 5.06 30.25
CA ILE A 241 -3.22 6.04 29.68
C ILE A 241 -4.03 7.16 29.02
N THR A 242 -3.74 8.40 29.37
CA THR A 242 -4.30 9.56 28.68
C THR A 242 -3.57 9.77 27.33
N LEU A 243 -4.33 10.05 26.29
CA LEU A 243 -3.81 10.54 25.01
C LEU A 243 -3.35 11.97 25.15
#